data_3a61c3c4e1dfbc894b2cd4fa6cce9a74
#
_entry.id   3a61c3c4e1dfbc894b2cd4fa6cce9a74
#
_cell.length_a   1.000
_cell.length_b   1.000
_cell.length_c   1.000
_cell.angle_alpha   90.00
_cell.angle_beta   90.00
_cell.angle_gamma   90.00
#
_symmetry.space_group_name_H-M   'P 1'
#
loop_
_entity.id
_entity.type
_entity.pdbx_description
1 polymer ?
#
loop_
_entity_poly.entity_id
_entity_poly.type
_entity_poly.pdbx_seq_one_letter_code
_entity_poly.pdbx_strand_id
1 'polypeptide(L)'
;MRQTPYSWSGGSASAGFDAATINSYVGKYVLVALTYLDASGKEENSMQMHGVVESASEQGITLALKGERDGETWTMPADPKAISPAQPGRYELPETGEIIENPDFISTWMVQKPRGP
;
A
#
# COMPACT_ATOMS: atom_id res chain seq x y z
N MET A 1 -3.86 -17.04 -7.40
CA MET A 1 -4.09 -15.81 -6.71
C MET A 1 -5.54 -15.47 -6.58
N ARG A 2 -5.90 -15.10 -5.43
CA ARG A 2 -7.24 -14.88 -5.15
C ARG A 2 -7.70 -13.50 -5.48
N GLN A 3 -8.88 -13.38 -6.01
CA GLN A 3 -9.47 -12.09 -6.27
C GLN A 3 -9.82 -11.38 -5.00
N THR A 4 -9.61 -10.09 -4.97
CA THR A 4 -10.07 -9.29 -3.84
C THR A 4 -11.49 -8.81 -4.12
N PRO A 5 -12.34 -8.71 -3.10
CA PRO A 5 -13.67 -8.15 -3.29
C PRO A 5 -13.67 -6.64 -3.44
N TYR A 6 -12.52 -5.99 -3.36
CA TYR A 6 -12.43 -4.55 -3.47
C TYR A 6 -11.79 -4.15 -4.79
N SER A 7 -12.22 -2.99 -5.29
CA SER A 7 -11.61 -2.39 -6.48
C SER A 7 -10.56 -1.40 -6.04
N TRP A 8 -9.41 -1.44 -6.70
CA TRP A 8 -8.30 -0.55 -6.36
C TRP A 8 -8.31 0.68 -7.26
N SER A 9 -7.99 1.82 -6.66
CA SER A 9 -7.78 3.06 -7.38
C SER A 9 -6.40 3.58 -7.04
N GLY A 10 -5.79 4.27 -7.98
CA GLY A 10 -4.46 4.82 -7.78
C GLY A 10 -3.55 4.50 -8.92
N GLY A 11 -3.96 3.58 -9.78
CA GLY A 11 -3.16 3.25 -10.93
C GLY A 11 -3.56 1.93 -11.52
N SER A 12 -2.86 1.59 -12.58
CA SER A 12 -3.08 0.34 -13.28
C SER A 12 -1.77 -0.41 -13.34
N ALA A 13 -1.77 -1.61 -12.82
CA ALA A 13 -0.53 -2.39 -12.77
C ALA A 13 -0.01 -2.74 -14.15
N SER A 14 -0.89 -2.78 -15.15
CA SER A 14 -0.45 -3.17 -16.49
C SER A 14 0.05 -1.99 -17.32
N ALA A 15 -0.30 -0.76 -16.95
CA ALA A 15 0.07 0.40 -17.76
C ALA A 15 1.35 1.02 -17.23
N GLY A 16 2.36 1.09 -18.08
CA GLY A 16 3.61 1.71 -17.71
C GLY A 16 4.45 0.91 -16.74
N PHE A 17 4.26 -0.40 -16.74
CA PHE A 17 5.06 -1.25 -15.87
C PHE A 17 6.54 -1.14 -16.25
N ASP A 18 7.37 -0.94 -15.24
CA ASP A 18 8.81 -0.80 -15.40
C ASP A 18 9.48 -1.75 -14.41
N ALA A 19 10.00 -2.85 -14.92
CA ALA A 19 10.57 -3.89 -14.08
C ALA A 19 11.74 -3.38 -13.24
N ALA A 20 12.57 -2.51 -13.82
CA ALA A 20 13.72 -1.99 -13.07
C ALA A 20 13.27 -1.12 -11.90
N THR A 21 12.29 -0.27 -12.13
CA THR A 21 11.76 0.58 -11.07
C THR A 21 11.09 -0.26 -10.00
N ILE A 22 10.28 -1.22 -10.41
CA ILE A 22 9.55 -2.06 -9.45
C ILE A 22 10.55 -2.88 -8.62
N ASN A 23 11.57 -3.43 -9.24
CA ASN A 23 12.57 -4.19 -8.53
C ASN A 23 13.36 -3.34 -7.53
N SER A 24 13.50 -2.05 -7.81
CA SER A 24 14.27 -1.18 -6.93
C SER A 24 13.59 -0.96 -5.59
N TYR A 25 12.31 -1.31 -5.48
CA TYR A 25 11.59 -1.15 -4.21
C TYR A 25 11.90 -2.27 -3.22
N VAL A 26 12.44 -3.39 -3.66
CA VAL A 26 12.71 -4.52 -2.77
C VAL A 26 13.70 -4.09 -1.70
N GLY A 27 13.36 -4.38 -0.45
CA GLY A 27 14.18 -4.01 0.69
C GLY A 27 13.92 -2.63 1.24
N LYS A 28 13.03 -1.85 0.61
CA LYS A 28 12.73 -0.50 1.06
C LYS A 28 11.58 -0.50 2.06
N TYR A 29 11.54 0.50 2.90
CA TYR A 29 10.52 0.63 3.91
C TYR A 29 9.40 1.52 3.39
N VAL A 30 8.16 1.03 3.46
CA VAL A 30 7.01 1.73 2.88
C VAL A 30 5.95 1.95 3.93
N LEU A 31 5.45 3.17 3.99
CA LEU A 31 4.29 3.51 4.82
C LEU A 31 3.08 3.57 3.89
N VAL A 32 2.03 2.82 4.23
CA VAL A 32 0.86 2.68 3.39
C VAL A 32 -0.36 3.28 4.07
N ALA A 33 -1.11 4.07 3.33
CA ALA A 33 -2.38 4.62 3.79
C ALA A 33 -3.48 4.11 2.88
N LEU A 34 -4.47 3.47 3.47
CA LEU A 34 -5.62 2.93 2.75
C LEU A 34 -6.87 3.68 3.16
N THR A 35 -7.66 4.08 2.19
CA THR A 35 -8.97 4.67 2.43
C THR A 35 -10.01 3.75 1.81
N TYR A 36 -10.94 3.27 2.64
CA TYR A 36 -12.01 2.40 2.16
C TYR A 36 -13.23 3.23 1.87
N LEU A 37 -13.80 3.01 0.70
CA LEU A 37 -15.00 3.71 0.26
C LEU A 37 -16.18 2.76 0.32
N ASP A 38 -17.35 3.28 0.70
CA ASP A 38 -18.56 2.46 0.70
C ASP A 38 -19.08 2.34 -0.73
N ALA A 39 -20.22 1.64 -0.89
CA ALA A 39 -20.76 1.39 -2.23
C ALA A 39 -21.12 2.67 -2.98
N SER A 40 -21.38 3.75 -2.26
CA SER A 40 -21.72 5.02 -2.90
C SER A 40 -20.50 5.89 -3.20
N GLY A 41 -19.30 5.44 -2.81
CA GLY A 41 -18.09 6.20 -3.05
C GLY A 41 -17.69 7.10 -1.91
N LYS A 42 -18.39 7.06 -0.80
CA LYS A 42 -18.04 7.87 0.36
C LYS A 42 -16.99 7.19 1.20
N GLU A 43 -16.12 7.99 1.80
CA GLU A 43 -15.11 7.46 2.70
C GLU A 43 -15.76 6.83 3.91
N GLU A 44 -15.48 5.56 4.13
CA GLU A 44 -16.07 4.82 5.24
C GLU A 44 -15.07 4.60 6.35
N ASN A 45 -13.83 4.33 5.99
CA ASN A 45 -12.83 3.94 6.96
C ASN A 45 -11.45 4.16 6.36
N SER A 46 -10.47 4.32 7.20
CA SER A 46 -9.09 4.40 6.73
C SER A 46 -8.22 3.61 7.67
N MET A 47 -7.09 3.12 7.16
CA MET A 47 -6.13 2.44 7.99
C MET A 47 -4.74 2.66 7.42
N GLN A 48 -3.75 2.47 8.28
CA GLN A 48 -2.36 2.62 7.89
C GLN A 48 -1.60 1.37 8.31
N MET A 49 -0.59 1.05 7.51
CA MET A 49 0.30 -0.04 7.84
C MET A 49 1.67 0.29 7.26
N HIS A 50 2.66 -0.48 7.65
CA HIS A 50 3.99 -0.21 7.19
C HIS A 50 4.80 -1.49 7.19
N GLY A 51 5.84 -1.52 6.39
CA GLY A 51 6.66 -2.70 6.30
C GLY A 51 7.75 -2.58 5.26
N VAL A 52 8.43 -3.69 5.04
CA VAL A 52 9.54 -3.77 4.10
C VAL A 52 9.06 -4.53 2.87
N VAL A 53 9.43 -4.04 1.70
CA VAL A 53 9.10 -4.75 0.47
C VAL A 53 9.89 -6.04 0.42
N GLU A 54 9.20 -7.17 0.46
CA GLU A 54 9.89 -8.45 0.41
C GLU A 54 9.95 -9.01 -1.01
N SER A 55 9.03 -8.61 -1.88
CA SER A 55 9.07 -9.04 -3.27
C SER A 55 8.30 -8.03 -4.11
N ALA A 56 8.68 -7.95 -5.38
CA ALA A 56 8.05 -7.02 -6.31
C ALA A 56 8.15 -7.59 -7.71
N SER A 57 7.01 -7.64 -8.40
CA SER A 57 6.95 -8.16 -9.74
C SER A 57 5.74 -7.54 -10.43
N GLU A 58 5.52 -7.96 -11.67
CA GLU A 58 4.35 -7.50 -12.41
C GLU A 58 3.04 -7.88 -11.72
N GLN A 59 3.06 -8.97 -10.96
CA GLN A 59 1.87 -9.41 -10.24
C GLN A 59 1.57 -8.57 -9.01
N GLY A 60 2.54 -7.83 -8.51
CA GLY A 60 2.30 -7.00 -7.36
C GLY A 60 3.54 -6.76 -6.54
N ILE A 61 3.39 -5.88 -5.56
CA ILE A 61 4.44 -5.55 -4.61
C ILE A 61 3.97 -6.02 -3.25
N THR A 62 4.74 -6.92 -2.63
CA THR A 62 4.36 -7.53 -1.37
C THR A 62 5.21 -6.98 -0.25
N LEU A 63 4.55 -6.51 0.80
CA LEU A 63 5.21 -5.99 1.99
C LEU A 63 5.16 -7.03 3.10
N ALA A 64 6.28 -7.19 3.78
CA ALA A 64 6.31 -7.88 5.06
C ALA A 64 6.00 -6.82 6.11
N LEU A 65 4.83 -6.90 6.70
CA LEU A 65 4.35 -5.85 7.57
C LEU A 65 5.06 -5.87 8.92
N LYS A 66 5.14 -4.69 9.53
CA LYS A 66 5.81 -4.52 10.81
C LYS A 66 4.86 -3.90 11.81
N GLY A 67 5.35 -3.75 13.05
CA GLY A 67 4.55 -3.15 14.09
C GLY A 67 3.42 -4.06 14.52
N GLU A 68 2.23 -3.52 14.62
CA GLU A 68 1.08 -4.30 15.09
C GLU A 68 0.72 -5.43 14.15
N ARG A 69 1.13 -5.34 12.91
CA ARG A 69 0.84 -6.40 11.93
C ARG A 69 2.05 -7.25 11.60
N ASP A 70 3.03 -7.22 12.47
CA ASP A 70 4.25 -8.00 12.25
C ASP A 70 3.90 -9.47 12.03
N GLY A 71 4.47 -10.04 11.00
CA GLY A 71 4.18 -11.42 10.63
C GLY A 71 3.16 -11.58 9.53
N GLU A 72 2.47 -10.49 9.17
CA GLU A 72 1.51 -10.52 8.06
C GLU A 72 2.15 -9.97 6.81
N THR A 73 1.54 -10.25 5.68
CA THR A 73 1.96 -9.67 4.41
C THR A 73 0.78 -8.98 3.75
N TRP A 74 1.09 -8.02 2.87
CA TRP A 74 0.07 -7.31 2.13
C TRP A 74 0.60 -6.99 0.75
N THR A 75 -0.21 -7.22 -0.27
CA THR A 75 0.21 -7.03 -1.65
C THR A 75 -0.61 -5.93 -2.31
N MET A 76 0.09 -5.03 -2.98
CA MET A 76 -0.54 -3.96 -3.74
C MET A 76 -0.24 -4.13 -5.21
N PRO A 77 -1.03 -3.49 -6.09
CA PRO A 77 -0.69 -3.51 -7.52
C PRO A 77 0.68 -2.88 -7.77
N ALA A 78 1.37 -3.38 -8.79
CA ALA A 78 2.73 -2.93 -9.11
C ALA A 78 2.67 -1.68 -9.97
N ASP A 79 2.38 -0.55 -9.33
CA ASP A 79 2.23 0.72 -10.01
C ASP A 79 3.14 1.76 -9.37
N PRO A 80 4.22 2.16 -10.07
CA PRO A 80 5.14 3.16 -9.49
C PRO A 80 4.47 4.49 -9.19
N LYS A 81 3.35 4.79 -9.85
CA LYS A 81 2.67 6.07 -9.62
C LYS A 81 2.03 6.13 -8.24
N ALA A 82 1.76 4.98 -7.64
CA ALA A 82 1.14 4.94 -6.33
C ALA A 82 2.17 4.93 -5.19
N ILE A 83 3.45 4.93 -5.52
CA ILE A 83 4.53 4.90 -4.54
C ILE A 83 5.38 6.13 -4.75
N SER A 84 5.49 6.96 -3.71
CA SER A 84 6.24 8.20 -3.78
C SER A 84 7.33 8.24 -2.73
N PRO A 85 8.46 8.88 -3.00
CA PRO A 85 9.47 9.05 -1.97
C PRO A 85 8.91 9.80 -0.78
N ALA A 86 9.24 9.34 0.42
CA ALA A 86 8.76 9.96 1.63
C ALA A 86 9.72 11.07 2.05
N GLN A 87 9.15 12.14 2.63
CA GLN A 87 9.98 13.16 3.24
C GLN A 87 10.60 12.58 4.51
N PRO A 88 11.86 12.93 4.81
CA PRO A 88 12.46 12.50 6.07
C PRO A 88 11.66 13.06 7.24
N GLY A 89 11.58 12.28 8.31
CA GLY A 89 10.90 12.73 9.50
C GLY A 89 10.15 11.61 10.18
N ARG A 90 9.37 12.02 11.17
CA ARG A 90 8.57 11.09 11.96
C ARG A 90 7.13 11.11 11.49
N TYR A 91 6.59 9.93 11.31
CA TYR A 91 5.20 9.77 10.92
C TYR A 91 4.49 9.02 12.03
N GLU A 92 3.46 9.64 12.58
CA GLU A 92 2.69 9.03 13.66
C GLU A 92 1.39 8.48 13.08
N LEU A 93 1.11 7.21 13.38
CA LEU A 93 -0.11 6.57 12.91
C LEU A 93 -1.19 6.78 13.97
N PRO A 94 -2.23 7.56 13.66
CA PRO A 94 -3.19 7.92 14.72
C PRO A 94 -3.98 6.74 15.26
N GLU A 95 -4.14 5.68 14.46
CA GLU A 95 -4.96 4.56 14.90
C GLU A 95 -4.23 3.64 15.88
N THR A 96 -2.92 3.53 15.75
CA THR A 96 -2.15 2.62 16.59
C THR A 96 -1.20 3.33 17.51
N GLY A 97 -0.91 4.60 17.24
CA GLY A 97 0.11 5.33 17.98
C GLY A 97 1.52 5.00 17.57
N GLU A 98 1.70 4.17 16.57
CA GLU A 98 3.04 3.81 16.13
C GLU A 98 3.72 4.99 15.47
N ILE A 99 5.04 5.02 15.62
CA ILE A 99 5.86 6.07 15.02
C ILE A 99 6.84 5.42 14.05
N ILE A 100 6.80 5.89 12.80
CA ILE A 100 7.69 5.41 11.76
C ILE A 100 8.65 6.54 11.43
N GLU A 101 9.95 6.27 11.52
CA GLU A 101 10.95 7.29 11.26
C GLU A 101 11.60 7.05 9.92
N ASN A 102 11.59 8.08 9.09
CA ASN A 102 12.31 8.10 7.82
C ASN A 102 11.98 6.91 6.92
N PRO A 103 10.69 6.63 6.64
CA PRO A 103 10.39 5.58 5.66
C PRO A 103 10.94 5.99 4.30
N ASP A 104 11.22 5.01 3.44
CA ASP A 104 11.73 5.31 2.12
C ASP A 104 10.64 5.82 1.20
N PHE A 105 9.44 5.24 1.31
CA PHE A 105 8.35 5.59 0.41
C PHE A 105 7.03 5.63 1.14
N ILE A 106 6.08 6.35 0.53
CA ILE A 106 4.69 6.39 0.98
C ILE A 106 3.83 5.93 -0.18
N SER A 107 2.84 5.10 0.12
CA SER A 107 1.87 4.62 -0.88
C SER A 107 0.47 4.87 -0.35
N THR A 108 -0.37 5.48 -1.19
CA THR A 108 -1.74 5.81 -0.79
C THR A 108 -2.71 5.15 -1.78
N TRP A 109 -3.70 4.48 -1.23
CA TRP A 109 -4.69 3.76 -2.04
C TRP A 109 -6.09 4.07 -1.57
N MET A 110 -7.03 4.10 -2.52
CA MET A 110 -8.43 4.11 -2.22
C MET A 110 -9.00 2.77 -2.65
N VAL A 111 -9.72 2.13 -1.73
CA VAL A 111 -10.24 0.79 -1.96
C VAL A 111 -11.75 0.86 -1.95
N GLN A 112 -12.36 0.55 -3.06
CA GLN A 112 -13.81 0.60 -3.20
C GLN A 112 -14.42 -0.71 -2.74
N LYS A 113 -15.37 -0.62 -1.81
CA LYS A 113 -16.09 -1.81 -1.40
C LYS A 113 -16.96 -2.31 -2.54
N PRO A 114 -17.14 -3.62 -2.64
CA PRO A 114 -18.06 -4.14 -3.65
C PRO A 114 -19.48 -3.70 -3.33
N ARG A 115 -20.28 -3.57 -4.37
CA ARG A 115 -21.69 -3.30 -4.16
C ARG A 115 -22.35 -4.55 -3.62
N GLY A 116 -23.25 -4.39 -2.71
CA GLY A 116 -23.92 -5.51 -2.14
C GLY A 116 -24.58 -6.41 -3.15
N PRO A 117 -25.09 -7.51 -2.81
CA PRO A 117 -25.38 -8.07 -1.53
C PRO A 117 -24.17 -8.68 -1.02
#